data_180913e01791e12d67f752d42387682d
#
_entry.id   180913e01791e12d67f752d42387682d
#
_cell.length_a   1.000
_cell.length_b   1.000
_cell.length_c   1.000
_cell.angle_alpha   90.00
_cell.angle_beta   90.00
_cell.angle_gamma   90.00
#
_symmetry.space_group_name_H-M   'P 1'
#
loop_
_entity.id
_entity.type
_entity.pdbx_description
1 polymer ?
#
loop_
_entity_poly.entity_id
_entity_poly.type
_entity_poly.pdbx_seq_one_letter_code
_entity_poly.pdbx_strand_id
1 'polypeptide(L)'
;MARVRRTIKRIPMRRPAARLPSPPSSRRQASLSRHLKPRQKLWLNWDGLFLMGPRYLVFLDAVARTGTIRAAGQVVGWSYRTCLNRIRQMERVLGAKVLATARGGSRGGGARLTAEARRLVKVFAQWRREVDRLSHAAFRKILGR
;
A
#
# COMPACT_ATOMS: atom_id res chain seq x y z
N MET A 1 37.79 18.52 -37.37
CA MET A 1 36.43 17.99 -37.26
C MET A 1 36.47 16.55 -36.74
N ALA A 2 36.25 16.31 -35.47
CA ALA A 2 36.34 14.99 -34.86
C ALA A 2 34.93 14.37 -34.78
N ARG A 3 34.72 13.24 -35.47
CA ARG A 3 33.46 12.45 -35.42
C ARG A 3 33.40 11.65 -34.10
N VAL A 4 32.50 12.00 -33.22
CA VAL A 4 32.17 11.22 -32.01
C VAL A 4 31.34 10.01 -32.43
N ARG A 5 31.93 8.81 -32.37
CA ARG A 5 31.20 7.54 -32.53
C ARG A 5 30.44 7.24 -31.25
N ARG A 6 29.13 7.37 -31.26
CA ARG A 6 28.25 6.89 -30.16
C ARG A 6 28.19 5.37 -30.22
N THR A 7 28.77 4.72 -29.25
CA THR A 7 28.61 3.29 -29.00
C THR A 7 27.24 3.01 -28.43
N ILE A 8 26.37 2.42 -29.25
CA ILE A 8 25.02 1.98 -28.80
C ILE A 8 25.22 0.72 -27.95
N LYS A 9 25.05 0.80 -26.62
CA LYS A 9 25.02 -0.36 -25.74
C LYS A 9 23.80 -1.23 -26.11
N ARG A 10 24.08 -2.47 -26.57
CA ARG A 10 23.03 -3.47 -26.83
C ARG A 10 22.29 -3.78 -25.55
N ILE A 11 20.97 -3.55 -25.56
CA ILE A 11 20.04 -3.96 -24.51
C ILE A 11 20.02 -5.50 -24.51
N PRO A 12 20.24 -6.17 -23.37
CA PRO A 12 20.19 -7.63 -23.32
C PRO A 12 18.78 -8.12 -23.66
N MET A 13 18.72 -9.06 -24.61
CA MET A 13 17.48 -9.71 -25.04
C MET A 13 16.73 -10.29 -23.85
N ARG A 14 15.43 -9.98 -23.78
CA ARG A 14 14.47 -10.57 -22.86
C ARG A 14 14.64 -12.09 -22.80
N ARG A 15 14.72 -12.62 -21.58
CA ARG A 15 14.60 -14.06 -21.33
C ARG A 15 13.33 -14.58 -22.00
N PRO A 16 13.34 -15.78 -22.65
CA PRO A 16 12.14 -16.34 -23.23
C PRO A 16 11.07 -16.46 -22.13
N ALA A 17 9.87 -15.99 -22.43
CA ALA A 17 8.72 -16.08 -21.54
C ALA A 17 8.54 -17.54 -21.12
N ALA A 18 8.48 -17.80 -19.82
CA ALA A 18 8.15 -19.12 -19.31
C ALA A 18 6.88 -19.59 -20.01
N ARG A 19 6.89 -20.81 -20.57
CA ARG A 19 5.72 -21.42 -21.21
C ARG A 19 4.55 -21.33 -20.24
N LEU A 20 3.49 -20.61 -20.63
CA LEU A 20 2.25 -20.60 -19.88
C LEU A 20 1.76 -22.06 -19.74
N PRO A 21 1.34 -22.47 -18.54
CA PRO A 21 0.77 -23.79 -18.35
C PRO A 21 -0.45 -23.98 -19.26
N SER A 22 -0.61 -25.16 -19.84
CA SER A 22 -1.74 -25.51 -20.69
C SER A 22 -3.08 -25.22 -20.02
N PRO A 23 -4.12 -24.78 -20.75
CA PRO A 23 -5.42 -24.47 -20.16
C PRO A 23 -5.97 -25.70 -19.43
N PRO A 24 -6.56 -25.51 -18.24
CA PRO A 24 -7.06 -26.63 -17.44
C PRO A 24 -8.24 -27.33 -18.12
N SER A 25 -8.29 -28.68 -18.03
CA SER A 25 -9.41 -29.49 -18.47
C SER A 25 -10.72 -29.11 -17.72
N SER A 26 -11.89 -29.45 -18.26
CA SER A 26 -13.22 -29.09 -17.72
C SER A 26 -13.42 -29.40 -16.23
N ARG A 27 -12.84 -30.48 -15.71
CA ARG A 27 -12.81 -30.78 -14.25
C ARG A 27 -12.01 -29.77 -13.43
N ARG A 28 -10.98 -29.12 -14.00
CA ARG A 28 -10.20 -28.04 -13.34
C ARG A 28 -10.94 -26.71 -13.35
N GLN A 29 -11.82 -26.46 -14.33
CA GLN A 29 -12.62 -25.22 -14.36
C GLN A 29 -13.61 -25.16 -13.20
N ALA A 30 -14.20 -26.27 -12.79
CA ALA A 30 -15.05 -26.33 -11.58
C ALA A 30 -14.27 -26.07 -10.29
N SER A 31 -12.94 -26.25 -10.28
CA SER A 31 -12.09 -25.97 -9.13
C SER A 31 -11.55 -24.52 -9.11
N LEU A 32 -11.50 -23.82 -10.26
CA LEU A 32 -10.99 -22.44 -10.35
C LEU A 32 -11.70 -21.51 -9.39
N SER A 33 -13.01 -21.62 -9.28
CA SER A 33 -13.83 -20.78 -8.40
C SER A 33 -13.53 -20.96 -6.91
N ARG A 34 -12.93 -22.08 -6.49
CA ARG A 34 -12.52 -22.31 -5.08
C ARG A 34 -11.22 -21.61 -4.74
N HIS A 35 -10.33 -21.45 -5.73
CA HIS A 35 -8.98 -20.92 -5.52
C HIS A 35 -8.83 -19.45 -5.93
N LEU A 36 -9.69 -18.95 -6.81
CA LEU A 36 -9.67 -17.56 -7.23
C LEU A 36 -10.27 -16.64 -6.16
N LYS A 37 -9.52 -15.59 -5.81
CA LYS A 37 -9.96 -14.53 -4.90
C LYS A 37 -9.68 -13.19 -5.53
N PRO A 38 -10.67 -12.28 -5.63
CA PRO A 38 -10.43 -10.94 -6.14
C PRO A 38 -9.54 -10.19 -5.17
N ARG A 39 -8.64 -9.36 -5.69
CA ARG A 39 -7.79 -8.48 -4.89
C ARG A 39 -7.73 -7.12 -5.55
N GLN A 40 -7.88 -6.06 -4.75
CA GLN A 40 -7.77 -4.68 -5.19
C GLN A 40 -6.67 -3.97 -4.40
N LYS A 41 -6.08 -2.97 -5.07
CA LYS A 41 -5.26 -1.95 -4.42
C LYS A 41 -6.08 -0.68 -4.36
N LEU A 42 -6.32 -0.17 -3.16
CA LEU A 42 -7.06 1.06 -2.93
C LEU A 42 -6.13 2.14 -2.41
N TRP A 43 -6.32 3.37 -2.83
CA TRP A 43 -5.63 4.54 -2.28
C TRP A 43 -6.58 5.73 -2.27
N LEU A 44 -6.30 6.67 -1.36
CA LEU A 44 -7.00 7.93 -1.28
C LEU A 44 -6.13 9.03 -1.90
N ASN A 45 -6.76 9.86 -2.70
CA ASN A 45 -6.23 11.13 -3.14
C ASN A 45 -6.97 12.28 -2.43
N TRP A 46 -6.28 13.39 -2.25
CA TRP A 46 -6.84 14.67 -1.83
C TRP A 46 -6.57 15.67 -2.93
N ASP A 47 -7.62 16.22 -3.53
CA ASP A 47 -7.52 17.16 -4.66
C ASP A 47 -6.56 16.69 -5.77
N GLY A 48 -6.67 15.41 -6.15
CA GLY A 48 -5.82 14.78 -7.17
C GLY A 48 -4.44 14.33 -6.68
N LEU A 49 -4.00 14.74 -5.50
CA LEU A 49 -2.72 14.36 -4.92
C LEU A 49 -2.83 13.07 -4.09
N PHE A 50 -1.85 12.18 -4.25
CA PHE A 50 -1.80 10.95 -3.47
C PHE A 50 -1.67 11.24 -1.97
N LEU A 51 -2.63 10.82 -1.19
CA LEU A 51 -2.63 10.97 0.27
C LEU A 51 -2.13 9.71 0.97
N MET A 52 -2.80 8.57 0.78
CA MET A 52 -2.43 7.32 1.44
C MET A 52 -2.95 6.07 0.71
N GLY A 53 -2.33 4.94 0.99
CA GLY A 53 -2.71 3.63 0.51
C GLY A 53 -2.62 2.56 1.61
N PRO A 54 -2.76 1.27 1.28
CA PRO A 54 -2.84 0.19 2.27
C PRO A 54 -1.67 0.13 3.26
N ARG A 55 -0.43 0.36 2.81
CA ARG A 55 0.74 0.37 3.71
C ARG A 55 0.73 1.53 4.69
N TYR A 56 0.17 2.68 4.30
CA TYR A 56 0.01 3.84 5.19
C TYR A 56 -1.02 3.55 6.28
N LEU A 57 -2.13 2.87 5.93
CA LEU A 57 -3.12 2.43 6.91
C LEU A 57 -2.48 1.53 7.97
N VAL A 58 -1.72 0.51 7.54
CA VAL A 58 -1.01 -0.40 8.44
C VAL A 58 0.01 0.34 9.30
N PHE A 59 0.74 1.30 8.72
CA PHE A 59 1.72 2.12 9.45
C PHE A 59 1.04 2.99 10.53
N LEU A 60 -0.01 3.71 10.19
CA LEU A 60 -0.73 4.58 11.15
C LEU A 60 -1.38 3.75 12.27
N ASP A 61 -1.98 2.61 11.93
CA ASP A 61 -2.52 1.68 12.93
C ASP A 61 -1.41 1.15 13.85
N ALA A 62 -0.25 0.82 13.30
CA ALA A 62 0.90 0.40 14.09
C ALA A 62 1.41 1.53 15.01
N VAL A 63 1.43 2.80 14.56
CA VAL A 63 1.75 3.95 15.44
C VAL A 63 0.76 4.03 16.59
N ALA A 64 -0.54 3.87 16.33
CA ALA A 64 -1.56 3.91 17.37
C ALA A 64 -1.36 2.81 18.44
N ARG A 65 -0.92 1.63 18.03
CA ARG A 65 -0.69 0.48 18.92
C ARG A 65 0.64 0.52 19.66
N THR A 66 1.72 0.92 18.97
CA THR A 66 3.08 0.85 19.51
C THR A 66 3.55 2.14 20.17
N GLY A 67 2.88 3.27 19.91
CA GLY A 67 3.23 4.57 20.43
C GLY A 67 4.53 5.16 19.86
N THR A 68 5.18 4.53 18.87
CA THR A 68 6.45 5.04 18.30
C THR A 68 6.52 4.88 16.78
N ILE A 69 7.13 5.87 16.10
CA ILE A 69 7.37 5.83 14.64
C ILE A 69 8.32 4.69 14.26
N ARG A 70 9.34 4.43 15.10
CA ARG A 70 10.35 3.40 14.84
C ARG A 70 9.74 2.01 14.83
N ALA A 71 8.98 1.64 15.86
CA ALA A 71 8.32 0.34 15.93
C ALA A 71 7.27 0.16 14.83
N ALA A 72 6.48 1.21 14.54
CA ALA A 72 5.53 1.18 13.44
C ALA A 72 6.22 1.00 12.06
N GLY A 73 7.38 1.63 11.86
CA GLY A 73 8.19 1.46 10.65
C GLY A 73 8.62 0.02 10.44
N GLN A 74 9.04 -0.67 11.50
CA GLN A 74 9.40 -2.10 11.44
C GLN A 74 8.23 -2.98 10.97
N VAL A 75 7.01 -2.71 11.42
CA VAL A 75 5.81 -3.47 11.01
C VAL A 75 5.59 -3.41 9.49
N VAL A 76 5.87 -2.28 8.86
CA VAL A 76 5.67 -2.09 7.40
C VAL A 76 6.95 -2.24 6.59
N GLY A 77 8.09 -2.53 7.22
CA GLY A 77 9.39 -2.62 6.56
C GLY A 77 9.88 -1.27 6.01
N TRP A 78 9.63 -0.16 6.73
CA TRP A 78 10.14 1.17 6.38
C TRP A 78 11.27 1.58 7.32
N SER A 79 12.32 2.19 6.77
CA SER A 79 13.33 2.87 7.58
C SER A 79 12.70 4.05 8.30
N TYR A 80 13.30 4.48 9.42
CA TYR A 80 12.83 5.65 10.17
C TYR A 80 12.75 6.91 9.30
N ARG A 81 13.75 7.13 8.44
CA ARG A 81 13.76 8.23 7.45
C ARG A 81 12.57 8.14 6.49
N THR A 82 12.29 6.94 5.99
CA THR A 82 11.13 6.71 5.12
C THR A 82 9.83 7.05 5.84
N CYS A 83 9.66 6.62 7.09
CA CYS A 83 8.49 6.97 7.90
C CYS A 83 8.29 8.48 8.00
N LEU A 84 9.35 9.22 8.35
CA LEU A 84 9.30 10.69 8.46
C LEU A 84 8.92 11.35 7.12
N ASN A 85 9.50 10.88 6.01
CA ASN A 85 9.18 11.43 4.69
C ASN A 85 7.71 11.17 4.31
N ARG A 86 7.17 9.99 4.62
CA ARG A 86 5.77 9.65 4.37
C ARG A 86 4.82 10.44 5.24
N ILE A 87 5.14 10.65 6.51
CA ILE A 87 4.37 11.51 7.41
C ILE A 87 4.34 12.94 6.86
N ARG A 88 5.48 13.53 6.51
CA ARG A 88 5.57 14.88 5.95
C ARG A 88 4.79 15.02 4.63
N GLN A 89 4.81 13.98 3.79
CA GLN A 89 4.04 13.97 2.54
C GLN A 89 2.55 14.03 2.84
N MET A 90 2.05 13.18 3.75
CA MET A 90 0.64 13.19 4.15
C MET A 90 0.23 14.53 4.76
N GLU A 91 1.04 15.07 5.66
CA GLU A 91 0.77 16.36 6.32
C GLU A 91 0.71 17.52 5.32
N ARG A 92 1.61 17.54 4.31
CA ARG A 92 1.57 18.54 3.24
C ARG A 92 0.29 18.46 2.40
N VAL A 93 -0.10 17.25 2.02
CA VAL A 93 -1.30 17.03 1.20
C VAL A 93 -2.57 17.34 1.99
N LEU A 94 -2.61 16.95 3.26
CA LEU A 94 -3.76 17.14 4.13
C LEU A 94 -3.89 18.58 4.68
N GLY A 95 -2.79 19.34 4.68
CA GLY A 95 -2.73 20.66 5.32
C GLY A 95 -2.79 20.61 6.85
N ALA A 96 -2.63 19.43 7.46
CA ALA A 96 -2.76 19.24 8.90
C ALA A 96 -1.77 18.19 9.42
N LYS A 97 -1.46 18.26 10.73
CA LYS A 97 -0.60 17.27 11.39
C LYS A 97 -1.29 15.91 11.48
N VAL A 98 -0.54 14.86 11.13
CA VAL A 98 -0.98 13.45 11.22
C VAL A 98 -0.56 12.85 12.55
N LEU A 99 0.60 13.24 13.06
CA LEU A 99 1.14 12.79 14.34
C LEU A 99 1.40 13.95 15.30
N ALA A 100 1.02 13.74 16.54
CA ALA A 100 1.55 14.47 17.70
C ALA A 100 2.73 13.70 18.26
N THR A 101 3.93 14.30 18.28
CA THR A 101 5.15 13.69 18.81
C THR A 101 5.57 14.38 20.10
N ALA A 102 5.90 13.59 21.12
CA ALA A 102 6.57 14.09 22.32
C ALA A 102 8.07 13.89 22.18
N ARG A 103 8.88 14.92 22.52
CA ARG A 103 10.32 14.78 22.62
C ARG A 103 10.64 13.76 23.72
N GLY A 104 11.42 12.73 23.39
CA GLY A 104 11.77 11.70 24.35
C GLY A 104 12.85 12.18 25.31
N GLY A 105 12.64 11.92 26.60
CA GLY A 105 13.74 11.73 27.54
C GLY A 105 14.38 10.35 27.34
N SER A 106 15.00 9.80 28.37
CA SER A 106 15.74 8.51 28.39
C SER A 106 14.96 7.28 27.84
N ARG A 107 13.62 7.36 27.68
CA ARG A 107 12.73 6.30 27.18
C ARG A 107 12.32 6.43 25.70
N GLY A 108 12.91 7.34 24.92
CA GLY A 108 12.55 7.58 23.52
C GLY A 108 11.28 8.44 23.35
N GLY A 109 11.14 9.11 22.19
CA GLY A 109 9.99 9.97 21.89
C GLY A 109 8.73 9.16 21.56
N GLY A 110 7.59 9.58 22.15
CA GLY A 110 6.27 9.04 21.82
C GLY A 110 5.69 9.64 20.55
N ALA A 111 4.83 8.87 19.86
CA ALA A 111 4.04 9.35 18.74
C ALA A 111 2.59 8.89 18.90
N ARG A 112 1.65 9.80 18.67
CA ARG A 112 0.20 9.52 18.72
C ARG A 112 -0.46 10.09 17.48
N LEU A 113 -1.51 9.43 16.99
CA LEU A 113 -2.31 9.97 15.91
C LEU A 113 -3.07 11.21 16.36
N THR A 114 -3.13 12.23 15.53
CA THR A 114 -4.05 13.37 15.72
C THR A 114 -5.51 12.92 15.54
N ALA A 115 -6.46 13.79 15.86
CA ALA A 115 -7.90 13.51 15.65
C ALA A 115 -8.18 13.30 14.16
N GLU A 116 -7.60 14.13 13.31
CA GLU A 116 -7.70 14.06 11.85
C GLU A 116 -7.16 12.73 11.32
N ALA A 117 -5.97 12.32 11.77
CA ALA A 117 -5.38 11.05 11.36
C ALA A 117 -6.22 9.85 11.80
N ARG A 118 -6.77 9.86 13.03
CA ARG A 118 -7.68 8.80 13.48
C ARG A 118 -8.94 8.72 12.62
N ARG A 119 -9.53 9.87 12.28
CA ARG A 119 -10.68 9.94 11.38
C ARG A 119 -10.36 9.38 10.00
N LEU A 120 -9.22 9.76 9.42
CA LEU A 120 -8.74 9.28 8.13
C LEU A 120 -8.53 7.76 8.12
N VAL A 121 -7.88 7.22 9.15
CA VAL A 121 -7.67 5.76 9.33
C VAL A 121 -9.01 5.04 9.40
N LYS A 122 -9.96 5.55 10.18
CA LYS A 122 -11.31 4.96 10.30
C LYS A 122 -12.05 4.95 8.97
N VAL A 123 -12.07 6.08 8.25
CA VAL A 123 -12.73 6.21 6.95
C VAL A 123 -12.11 5.23 5.94
N PHE A 124 -10.79 5.20 5.82
CA PHE A 124 -10.11 4.32 4.86
C PHE A 124 -10.32 2.84 5.20
N ALA A 125 -10.27 2.47 6.48
CA ALA A 125 -10.50 1.10 6.92
C ALA A 125 -11.94 0.65 6.67
N GLN A 126 -12.93 1.52 6.88
CA GLN A 126 -14.34 1.22 6.59
C GLN A 126 -14.57 1.07 5.09
N TRP A 127 -14.11 2.04 4.29
CA TRP A 127 -14.23 2.00 2.84
C TRP A 127 -13.57 0.74 2.25
N ARG A 128 -12.37 0.39 2.70
CA ARG A 128 -11.68 -0.82 2.26
C ARG A 128 -12.51 -2.08 2.53
N ARG A 129 -13.06 -2.22 3.74
CA ARG A 129 -13.92 -3.38 4.07
C ARG A 129 -15.14 -3.47 3.17
N GLU A 130 -15.77 -2.34 2.88
CA GLU A 130 -16.95 -2.30 2.03
C GLU A 130 -16.62 -2.64 0.58
N VAL A 131 -15.54 -2.09 0.03
CA VAL A 131 -15.07 -2.45 -1.32
C VAL A 131 -14.69 -3.93 -1.40
N ASP A 132 -14.00 -4.48 -0.40
CA ASP A 132 -13.66 -5.90 -0.35
C ASP A 132 -14.95 -6.75 -0.36
N ARG A 133 -15.95 -6.42 0.46
CA ARG A 133 -17.24 -7.11 0.53
C ARG A 133 -17.97 -7.09 -0.82
N LEU A 134 -18.11 -5.91 -1.43
CA LEU A 134 -18.80 -5.74 -2.72
C LEU A 134 -18.05 -6.46 -3.85
N SER A 135 -16.74 -6.35 -3.88
CA SER A 135 -15.90 -7.02 -4.88
C SER A 135 -16.01 -8.54 -4.78
N HIS A 136 -15.96 -9.11 -3.58
CA HIS A 136 -16.16 -10.54 -3.39
C HIS A 136 -17.56 -11.00 -3.78
N ALA A 137 -18.61 -10.19 -3.48
CA ALA A 137 -19.98 -10.50 -3.89
C ALA A 137 -20.14 -10.47 -5.41
N ALA A 138 -19.65 -9.42 -6.08
CA ALA A 138 -19.66 -9.30 -7.54
C ALA A 138 -18.91 -10.45 -8.20
N PHE A 139 -17.72 -10.78 -7.68
CA PHE A 139 -16.90 -11.85 -8.22
C PHE A 139 -17.57 -13.22 -8.12
N ARG A 140 -18.25 -13.54 -6.98
CA ARG A 140 -19.04 -14.76 -6.85
C ARG A 140 -20.17 -14.83 -7.87
N LYS A 141 -20.90 -13.70 -8.05
CA LYS A 141 -21.97 -13.61 -9.04
C LYS A 141 -21.46 -13.91 -10.47
N ILE A 142 -20.30 -13.35 -10.84
CA ILE A 142 -19.66 -13.59 -12.16
C ILE A 142 -19.27 -15.07 -12.31
N LEU A 143 -18.82 -15.71 -11.24
CA LEU A 143 -18.47 -17.15 -11.23
C LEU A 143 -19.67 -18.09 -11.18
N GLY A 144 -20.91 -17.59 -11.18
CA GLY A 144 -22.13 -18.40 -11.15
C GLY A 144 -22.43 -19.05 -9.78
N ARG A 145 -22.05 -18.36 -8.69
CA ARG A 145 -22.28 -18.82 -7.31
C ARG A 145 -23.17 -17.88 -6.52
#